data_55a62c781dafdf24342d68afdc5e53d9
#
_entry.id   55a62c781dafdf24342d68afdc5e53d9
#
_cell.length_a   1.000
_cell.length_b   1.000
_cell.length_c   1.000
_cell.angle_alpha   90.00
_cell.angle_beta   90.00
_cell.angle_gamma   90.00
#
_symmetry.space_group_name_H-M   'P 1'
#
loop_
_entity.id
_entity.type
_entity.pdbx_description
1 polymer ?
#
loop_
_entity_poly.entity_id
_entity_poly.type
_entity_poly.pdbx_seq_one_letter_code
_entity_poly.pdbx_strand_id
1 'polypeptide(L)'
;MNKANIAQLVEHFLGKEEVGSSILLVGSSFDDGFFVTTHRRNTKMAKETFVREKPHVNVGTIGHVDHGKTTLTAAITHVQSLKGFNAPISYDQVAKASESAGRRDPTKILTIATSHVEYGTPNRHYAHVDCPGHADYVKNMITGAAQMDGAIVVVSAADGPMPQTREHILLARQVGVPAIVVFLNKVDLVDDSELLDLVEMEIRELLSKYNFPGDEVPIIRGSALPATKAEKADDPACKCITDLVDALDSYVKEPERAIDKPFLMPIEDVFSIEGRGTVVTGRVDRGVVKVGDEVEIIGLKDTQKSTITGVEMFRKLLDQGQAGDNVGCLLRGTKKEDVERGQVLAKAGTITPHTEFTCEVYVLGKEEGGRHKPFFKGSRPQFYIRTTDVTGDIDLPAGVEMVMPGDNTTLTVKLIQPVALEEKMRFAIREGGRTVGAGTVSKIVK
;
A
#
# COMPACT_ATOMS: atom_id res chain seq x y z
N MET A 1 -57.78 13.80 0.40
CA MET A 1 -56.58 14.09 -0.40
C MET A 1 -56.36 12.97 -1.42
N ASN A 2 -56.08 13.33 -2.67
CA ASN A 2 -55.98 12.36 -3.75
C ASN A 2 -54.63 11.59 -3.64
N LYS A 3 -54.61 10.28 -3.96
CA LYS A 3 -53.43 9.41 -3.88
C LYS A 3 -52.17 9.97 -4.54
N ALA A 4 -52.35 10.81 -5.58
CA ALA A 4 -51.25 11.51 -6.26
C ALA A 4 -50.54 12.56 -5.36
N ASN A 5 -51.30 13.25 -4.50
CA ASN A 5 -50.74 14.28 -3.62
C ASN A 5 -49.95 13.68 -2.43
N ILE A 6 -50.28 12.45 -2.03
CA ILE A 6 -49.56 11.75 -0.96
C ILE A 6 -48.20 11.22 -1.48
N ALA A 7 -48.18 10.72 -2.73
CA ALA A 7 -46.91 10.29 -3.35
C ALA A 7 -45.93 11.47 -3.52
N GLN A 8 -46.41 12.64 -3.96
CA GLN A 8 -45.60 13.85 -4.08
C GLN A 8 -45.08 14.39 -2.73
N LEU A 9 -45.89 14.27 -1.66
CA LEU A 9 -45.48 14.68 -0.32
C LEU A 9 -44.40 13.75 0.25
N VAL A 10 -44.48 12.45 -0.02
CA VAL A 10 -43.50 11.45 0.39
C VAL A 10 -42.17 11.64 -0.36
N GLU A 11 -42.20 11.96 -1.67
CA GLU A 11 -41.02 12.29 -2.44
C GLU A 11 -40.32 13.59 -1.97
N HIS A 12 -41.10 14.57 -1.50
CA HIS A 12 -40.54 15.84 -1.02
C HIS A 12 -39.92 15.74 0.38
N PHE A 13 -40.42 14.83 1.23
CA PHE A 13 -39.89 14.62 2.59
C PHE A 13 -38.70 13.65 2.65
N LEU A 14 -38.53 12.78 1.64
CA LEU A 14 -37.46 11.74 1.66
C LEU A 14 -36.16 12.13 0.95
N GLY A 15 -36.06 13.38 0.45
CA GLY A 15 -34.83 13.89 -0.17
C GLY A 15 -34.19 12.88 -1.15
N LYS A 16 -33.79 13.30 -2.31
CA LYS A 16 -33.11 12.48 -3.32
C LYS A 16 -31.83 11.83 -2.75
N GLU A 17 -31.95 10.69 -2.09
CA GLU A 17 -30.86 9.73 -1.93
C GLU A 17 -31.32 8.41 -2.58
N GLU A 18 -30.62 8.01 -3.62
CA GLU A 18 -30.75 6.69 -4.23
C GLU A 18 -30.30 5.63 -3.22
N VAL A 19 -31.28 5.10 -2.49
CA VAL A 19 -31.10 3.89 -1.68
C VAL A 19 -32.12 2.89 -2.18
N GLY A 20 -31.64 1.81 -2.79
CA GLY A 20 -32.48 0.68 -3.22
C GLY A 20 -33.20 0.04 -2.03
N SER A 21 -34.32 0.60 -1.65
CA SER A 21 -35.23 0.08 -0.63
C SER A 21 -36.61 -0.05 -1.21
N SER A 22 -37.11 -1.28 -1.32
CA SER A 22 -38.51 -1.56 -1.66
C SER A 22 -39.41 -1.15 -0.50
N ILE A 23 -40.25 -0.17 -0.70
CA ILE A 23 -41.29 0.28 0.26
C ILE A 23 -42.52 -0.60 0.07
N LEU A 24 -42.83 -1.43 1.05
CA LEU A 24 -44.12 -2.16 1.09
C LEU A 24 -45.17 -1.32 1.86
N LEU A 25 -46.15 -0.81 1.16
CA LEU A 25 -47.27 -0.14 1.78
C LEU A 25 -48.36 -1.16 2.17
N VAL A 26 -48.47 -1.44 3.46
CA VAL A 26 -49.59 -2.24 3.99
C VAL A 26 -50.61 -1.26 4.58
N GLY A 27 -51.76 -1.10 3.93
CA GLY A 27 -52.87 -0.33 4.45
C GLY A 27 -53.86 -1.22 5.15
N SER A 28 -54.19 -0.94 6.42
CA SER A 28 -55.39 -1.44 7.09
C SER A 28 -56.31 -0.25 7.41
N SER A 29 -57.56 -0.32 6.98
CA SER A 29 -58.57 0.69 7.28
C SER A 29 -59.24 0.36 8.62
N PHE A 30 -59.06 1.25 9.59
CA PHE A 30 -59.97 1.45 10.70
C PHE A 30 -60.24 2.94 10.82
N ASP A 31 -61.45 3.29 11.21
CA ASP A 31 -61.91 4.68 11.31
C ASP A 31 -60.97 5.55 12.16
N ASP A 32 -60.74 6.77 11.64
CA ASP A 32 -60.06 7.89 12.30
C ASP A 32 -58.54 7.77 12.58
N GLY A 33 -57.73 7.69 11.54
CA GLY A 33 -56.30 8.02 11.64
C GLY A 33 -55.38 7.17 10.75
N PHE A 34 -54.69 7.83 9.82
CA PHE A 34 -53.68 7.17 8.99
C PHE A 34 -52.34 7.14 9.73
N PHE A 35 -51.92 5.96 10.20
CA PHE A 35 -50.57 5.80 10.71
C PHE A 35 -49.69 5.15 9.63
N VAL A 36 -48.65 5.86 9.22
CA VAL A 36 -47.56 5.31 8.36
C VAL A 36 -46.47 4.79 9.25
N THR A 37 -46.43 3.47 9.45
CA THR A 37 -45.29 2.81 10.14
C THR A 37 -44.23 2.43 9.12
N THR A 38 -43.12 3.16 9.09
CA THR A 38 -41.94 2.79 8.30
C THR A 38 -41.16 1.72 9.05
N HIS A 39 -41.31 0.46 8.68
CA HIS A 39 -40.38 -0.58 9.11
C HIS A 39 -39.14 -0.48 8.24
N ARG A 40 -38.08 0.15 8.76
CA ARG A 40 -36.72 -0.02 8.21
C ARG A 40 -36.28 -1.45 8.48
N ARG A 41 -36.49 -2.34 7.52
CA ARG A 41 -35.67 -3.57 7.50
C ARG A 41 -34.24 -3.16 7.13
N ASN A 42 -33.37 -3.03 8.12
CA ASN A 42 -31.93 -3.11 7.92
C ASN A 42 -31.64 -4.54 7.44
N THR A 43 -31.81 -4.80 6.16
CA THR A 43 -31.15 -5.94 5.53
C THR A 43 -29.66 -5.59 5.54
N LYS A 44 -28.95 -6.05 6.58
CA LYS A 44 -27.49 -6.22 6.49
C LYS A 44 -27.31 -7.10 5.25
N MET A 45 -26.88 -6.48 4.13
CA MET A 45 -26.41 -7.26 3.00
C MET A 45 -25.30 -8.15 3.56
N ALA A 46 -25.46 -9.45 3.41
CA ALA A 46 -24.40 -10.39 3.77
C ALA A 46 -23.15 -9.98 2.97
N LYS A 47 -22.02 -9.80 3.65
CA LYS A 47 -20.77 -9.50 2.94
C LYS A 47 -20.47 -10.65 1.99
N GLU A 48 -20.08 -10.30 0.78
CA GLU A 48 -19.64 -11.29 -0.21
C GLU A 48 -18.43 -12.05 0.32
N THR A 49 -18.35 -13.34 -0.02
CA THR A 49 -17.18 -14.17 0.27
C THR A 49 -16.19 -14.04 -0.88
N PHE A 50 -14.92 -13.81 -0.58
CA PHE A 50 -13.88 -13.75 -1.61
C PHE A 50 -13.55 -15.17 -2.09
N VAL A 51 -13.64 -15.39 -3.40
CA VAL A 51 -13.26 -16.66 -4.04
C VAL A 51 -11.94 -16.47 -4.78
N ARG A 52 -10.95 -17.32 -4.48
CA ARG A 52 -9.62 -17.31 -5.12
C ARG A 52 -9.68 -18.11 -6.43
N GLU A 53 -9.95 -17.43 -7.52
CA GLU A 53 -9.97 -18.07 -8.85
C GLU A 53 -8.67 -17.85 -9.62
N LYS A 54 -7.90 -16.84 -9.29
CA LYS A 54 -6.69 -16.42 -10.02
C LYS A 54 -5.52 -16.17 -9.08
N PRO A 55 -4.27 -16.27 -9.57
CA PRO A 55 -3.09 -15.85 -8.82
C PRO A 55 -3.22 -14.40 -8.34
N HIS A 56 -2.82 -14.14 -7.11
CA HIS A 56 -2.87 -12.83 -6.49
C HIS A 56 -1.50 -12.17 -6.51
N VAL A 57 -1.41 -10.94 -7.06
CA VAL A 57 -0.17 -10.19 -7.20
C VAL A 57 -0.37 -8.79 -6.61
N ASN A 58 0.57 -8.35 -5.79
CA ASN A 58 0.58 -7.01 -5.21
C ASN A 58 1.44 -6.08 -6.07
N VAL A 59 0.86 -5.04 -6.60
CA VAL A 59 1.60 -3.99 -7.33
C VAL A 59 1.34 -2.64 -6.69
N GLY A 60 2.10 -1.63 -7.08
CA GLY A 60 1.79 -0.28 -6.61
C GLY A 60 2.50 0.78 -7.42
N THR A 61 1.99 2.01 -7.33
CA THR A 61 2.54 3.19 -7.98
C THR A 61 3.52 3.91 -7.07
N ILE A 62 4.72 4.19 -7.59
CA ILE A 62 5.76 4.98 -6.94
C ILE A 62 6.25 6.06 -7.90
N GLY A 63 6.92 7.10 -7.41
CA GLY A 63 7.45 8.20 -8.21
C GLY A 63 7.18 9.57 -7.58
N HIS A 64 7.57 10.62 -8.28
CA HIS A 64 7.51 11.99 -7.78
C HIS A 64 6.08 12.50 -7.58
N VAL A 65 5.92 13.53 -6.74
CA VAL A 65 4.67 14.30 -6.60
C VAL A 65 4.26 14.86 -7.97
N ASP A 66 2.96 14.96 -8.20
CA ASP A 66 2.37 15.51 -9.43
C ASP A 66 2.69 14.75 -10.74
N HIS A 67 3.42 13.62 -10.70
CA HIS A 67 3.64 12.77 -11.89
C HIS A 67 2.40 11.94 -12.29
N GLY A 68 1.34 11.97 -11.50
CA GLY A 68 0.04 11.37 -11.83
C GLY A 68 -0.16 9.92 -11.35
N LYS A 69 0.47 9.51 -10.24
CA LYS A 69 0.32 8.16 -9.66
C LYS A 69 -1.14 7.82 -9.36
N THR A 70 -1.83 8.65 -8.58
CA THR A 70 -3.24 8.47 -8.22
C THR A 70 -4.15 8.52 -9.46
N THR A 71 -3.83 9.38 -10.44
CA THR A 71 -4.55 9.42 -11.71
C THR A 71 -4.38 8.12 -12.49
N LEU A 72 -3.16 7.56 -12.51
CA LEU A 72 -2.89 6.28 -13.15
C LEU A 72 -3.62 5.13 -12.45
N THR A 73 -3.60 5.10 -11.13
CA THR A 73 -4.35 4.10 -10.33
C THR A 73 -5.84 4.14 -10.65
N ALA A 74 -6.41 5.35 -10.72
CA ALA A 74 -7.81 5.54 -11.11
C ALA A 74 -8.08 5.12 -12.58
N ALA A 75 -7.17 5.43 -13.50
CA ALA A 75 -7.27 5.00 -14.90
C ALA A 75 -7.26 3.49 -15.04
N ILE A 76 -6.35 2.80 -14.34
CA ILE A 76 -6.26 1.33 -14.34
C ILE A 76 -7.58 0.72 -13.84
N THR A 77 -8.06 1.13 -12.67
CA THR A 77 -9.31 0.60 -12.10
C THR A 77 -10.51 0.90 -13.00
N HIS A 78 -10.57 2.08 -13.62
CA HIS A 78 -11.63 2.46 -14.54
C HIS A 78 -11.62 1.60 -15.80
N VAL A 79 -10.48 1.50 -16.50
CA VAL A 79 -10.34 0.71 -17.74
C VAL A 79 -10.64 -0.76 -17.49
N GLN A 80 -10.18 -1.32 -16.36
CA GLN A 80 -10.49 -2.72 -16.01
C GLN A 80 -11.98 -2.91 -15.67
N SER A 81 -12.64 -1.90 -15.10
CA SER A 81 -14.09 -1.97 -14.90
C SER A 81 -14.88 -1.93 -16.22
N LEU A 82 -14.45 -1.12 -17.19
CA LEU A 82 -15.04 -1.11 -18.54
C LEU A 82 -14.89 -2.48 -19.26
N LYS A 83 -13.83 -3.22 -18.94
CA LYS A 83 -13.60 -4.60 -19.42
C LYS A 83 -14.37 -5.65 -18.60
N GLY A 84 -15.05 -5.27 -17.52
CA GLY A 84 -15.85 -6.17 -16.67
C GLY A 84 -15.04 -6.98 -15.64
N PHE A 85 -13.79 -6.61 -15.34
CA PHE A 85 -12.94 -7.35 -14.41
C PHE A 85 -13.04 -6.90 -12.96
N ASN A 86 -13.61 -5.71 -12.69
CA ASN A 86 -13.88 -5.20 -11.34
C ASN A 86 -15.08 -4.25 -11.34
N ALA A 87 -15.62 -3.98 -10.15
CA ALA A 87 -16.62 -2.94 -9.97
C ALA A 87 -16.03 -1.55 -10.29
N PRO A 88 -16.82 -0.61 -10.85
CA PRO A 88 -16.34 0.73 -11.11
C PRO A 88 -15.96 1.45 -9.81
N ILE A 89 -14.75 2.04 -9.78
CA ILE A 89 -14.27 2.88 -8.68
C ILE A 89 -14.04 4.27 -9.27
N SER A 90 -14.70 5.29 -8.70
CA SER A 90 -14.53 6.65 -9.19
C SER A 90 -13.16 7.23 -8.78
N TYR A 91 -12.64 8.17 -9.60
CA TYR A 91 -11.42 8.92 -9.27
C TYR A 91 -11.48 9.54 -7.86
N ASP A 92 -12.64 10.15 -7.49
CA ASP A 92 -12.86 10.74 -6.19
C ASP A 92 -12.79 9.71 -5.04
N GLN A 93 -13.17 8.46 -5.28
CA GLN A 93 -13.08 7.40 -4.28
C GLN A 93 -11.62 6.96 -4.06
N VAL A 94 -10.82 6.86 -5.13
CA VAL A 94 -9.39 6.57 -5.03
C VAL A 94 -8.67 7.72 -4.33
N ALA A 95 -8.96 8.96 -4.71
CA ALA A 95 -8.38 10.16 -4.10
C ALA A 95 -8.77 10.32 -2.63
N LYS A 96 -10.04 10.14 -2.26
CA LYS A 96 -10.52 10.25 -0.86
C LYS A 96 -9.97 9.17 0.06
N ALA A 97 -9.70 7.97 -0.45
CA ALA A 97 -9.08 6.91 0.34
C ALA A 97 -7.67 7.30 0.79
N SER A 98 -6.98 8.15 0.02
CA SER A 98 -5.65 8.67 0.33
C SER A 98 -5.62 9.95 1.17
N GLU A 99 -6.79 10.64 1.33
CA GLU A 99 -6.90 11.91 2.07
C GLU A 99 -7.15 11.78 3.58
N SER A 100 -7.35 10.59 4.11
CA SER A 100 -7.98 10.36 5.42
C SER A 100 -7.24 10.88 6.66
N ALA A 101 -6.18 11.69 6.55
CA ALA A 101 -5.40 12.17 7.71
C ALA A 101 -4.80 13.58 7.63
N GLY A 102 -5.20 14.52 6.77
CA GLY A 102 -4.51 15.81 6.73
C GLY A 102 -5.25 17.01 6.14
N ARG A 103 -4.74 18.22 6.41
CA ARG A 103 -5.26 19.51 5.95
C ARG A 103 -5.38 19.56 4.42
N ARG A 104 -6.58 19.93 3.93
CA ARG A 104 -6.88 20.12 2.52
C ARG A 104 -6.15 21.34 1.94
N ASP A 105 -5.40 21.13 0.86
CA ASP A 105 -5.23 22.11 -0.20
C ASP A 105 -6.25 21.80 -1.29
N PRO A 106 -7.26 22.65 -1.54
CA PRO A 106 -8.33 22.36 -2.50
C PRO A 106 -7.85 22.34 -3.95
N THR A 107 -6.60 22.69 -4.23
CA THR A 107 -6.03 22.80 -5.58
C THR A 107 -5.12 21.64 -5.95
N LYS A 108 -4.68 20.83 -4.98
CA LYS A 108 -3.78 19.69 -5.22
C LYS A 108 -4.23 18.46 -4.44
N ILE A 109 -4.37 17.33 -5.14
CA ILE A 109 -4.60 16.03 -4.51
C ILE A 109 -3.23 15.49 -4.10
N LEU A 110 -2.94 15.53 -2.79
CA LEU A 110 -1.74 14.96 -2.22
C LEU A 110 -2.08 13.65 -1.52
N THR A 111 -1.53 12.53 -2.01
CA THR A 111 -1.64 11.24 -1.35
C THR A 111 -0.79 11.24 -0.09
N ILE A 112 -1.42 11.16 1.08
CA ILE A 112 -0.77 11.19 2.41
C ILE A 112 -0.62 9.78 2.96
N ALA A 113 -1.67 8.96 2.87
CA ALA A 113 -1.69 7.57 3.29
C ALA A 113 -1.67 6.64 2.08
N THR A 114 -1.21 5.42 2.27
CA THR A 114 -1.32 4.38 1.24
C THR A 114 -2.78 4.01 1.03
N SER A 115 -3.22 4.01 -0.23
CA SER A 115 -4.55 3.56 -0.63
C SER A 115 -4.47 2.22 -1.32
N HIS A 116 -5.36 1.30 -0.97
CA HIS A 116 -5.43 -0.03 -1.57
C HIS A 116 -6.68 -0.17 -2.43
N VAL A 117 -6.49 -0.55 -3.69
CA VAL A 117 -7.57 -0.87 -4.62
C VAL A 117 -7.34 -2.26 -5.22
N GLU A 118 -8.41 -2.88 -5.72
CA GLU A 118 -8.33 -4.18 -6.41
C GLU A 118 -8.80 -4.04 -7.86
N TYR A 119 -8.19 -4.83 -8.74
CA TYR A 119 -8.66 -5.04 -10.11
C TYR A 119 -8.21 -6.40 -10.64
N GLY A 120 -8.85 -6.86 -11.70
CA GLY A 120 -8.53 -8.13 -12.34
C GLY A 120 -8.04 -7.98 -13.77
N THR A 121 -7.41 -9.06 -14.26
CA THR A 121 -7.16 -9.34 -15.67
C THR A 121 -7.72 -10.73 -15.99
N PRO A 122 -7.71 -11.19 -17.25
CA PRO A 122 -8.02 -12.57 -17.53
C PRO A 122 -7.17 -13.57 -16.76
N ASN A 123 -5.92 -13.22 -16.42
CA ASN A 123 -4.91 -14.11 -15.86
C ASN A 123 -4.72 -13.95 -14.35
N ARG A 124 -4.92 -12.74 -13.79
CA ARG A 124 -4.51 -12.40 -12.42
C ARG A 124 -5.51 -11.53 -11.69
N HIS A 125 -5.43 -11.57 -10.36
CA HIS A 125 -6.06 -10.62 -9.46
C HIS A 125 -4.98 -9.73 -8.85
N TYR A 126 -5.14 -8.42 -8.96
CA TYR A 126 -4.18 -7.43 -8.45
C TYR A 126 -4.72 -6.70 -7.22
N ALA A 127 -3.90 -6.64 -6.16
CA ALA A 127 -4.00 -5.61 -5.15
C ALA A 127 -3.04 -4.47 -5.53
N HIS A 128 -3.52 -3.26 -5.61
CA HIS A 128 -2.74 -2.10 -6.01
C HIS A 128 -2.63 -1.10 -4.87
N VAL A 129 -1.40 -0.74 -4.53
CA VAL A 129 -1.06 0.22 -3.49
C VAL A 129 -0.68 1.55 -4.13
N ASP A 130 -1.48 2.60 -3.94
CA ASP A 130 -1.11 3.95 -4.36
C ASP A 130 -0.24 4.60 -3.27
N CYS A 131 1.05 4.77 -3.54
CA CYS A 131 2.01 5.32 -2.59
C CYS A 131 2.10 6.84 -2.67
N PRO A 132 2.25 7.52 -1.51
CA PRO A 132 2.50 8.96 -1.49
C PRO A 132 3.81 9.31 -2.20
N GLY A 133 3.81 10.44 -2.91
CA GLY A 133 5.00 10.92 -3.64
C GLY A 133 5.81 11.96 -2.87
N HIS A 134 5.27 12.55 -1.81
CA HIS A 134 5.92 13.63 -1.08
C HIS A 134 6.98 13.12 -0.09
N ALA A 135 8.11 13.83 0.02
CA ALA A 135 9.22 13.45 0.90
C ALA A 135 8.84 13.27 2.37
N ASP A 136 7.85 14.05 2.88
CA ASP A 136 7.38 13.95 4.25
C ASP A 136 6.66 12.62 4.56
N TYR A 137 6.19 11.90 3.52
CA TYR A 137 5.43 10.65 3.66
C TYR A 137 6.21 9.42 3.22
N VAL A 138 7.54 9.51 3.12
CA VAL A 138 8.41 8.40 2.69
C VAL A 138 8.24 7.16 3.58
N LYS A 139 7.90 7.32 4.86
CA LYS A 139 7.56 6.19 5.74
C LYS A 139 6.41 5.35 5.15
N ASN A 140 5.35 6.00 4.68
CA ASN A 140 4.22 5.32 4.08
C ASN A 140 4.58 4.69 2.73
N MET A 141 5.45 5.36 1.96
CA MET A 141 6.00 4.81 0.72
C MET A 141 6.83 3.55 0.98
N ILE A 142 7.72 3.55 1.96
CA ILE A 142 8.54 2.37 2.31
C ILE A 142 7.65 1.19 2.72
N THR A 143 6.64 1.46 3.58
CA THR A 143 5.68 0.44 4.01
C THR A 143 4.90 -0.13 2.83
N GLY A 144 4.39 0.74 1.94
CA GLY A 144 3.67 0.31 0.74
C GLY A 144 4.57 -0.47 -0.22
N ALA A 145 5.80 0.01 -0.48
CA ALA A 145 6.73 -0.67 -1.38
C ALA A 145 7.16 -2.05 -0.86
N ALA A 146 7.29 -2.22 0.45
CA ALA A 146 7.63 -3.52 1.04
C ALA A 146 6.57 -4.60 0.80
N GLN A 147 5.36 -4.21 0.42
CA GLN A 147 4.26 -5.13 0.12
C GLN A 147 4.19 -5.54 -1.35
N MET A 148 4.92 -4.86 -2.24
CA MET A 148 4.80 -5.04 -3.68
C MET A 148 5.57 -6.25 -4.19
N ASP A 149 4.95 -7.00 -5.08
CA ASP A 149 5.57 -8.02 -5.92
C ASP A 149 6.09 -7.41 -7.23
N GLY A 150 5.60 -6.21 -7.58
CA GLY A 150 6.07 -5.38 -8.67
C GLY A 150 5.71 -3.91 -8.43
N ALA A 151 6.56 -2.97 -8.86
CA ALA A 151 6.28 -1.54 -8.77
C ALA A 151 6.09 -0.90 -10.14
N ILE A 152 5.16 0.04 -10.23
CA ILE A 152 4.97 0.91 -11.39
C ILE A 152 5.63 2.25 -11.06
N VAL A 153 6.75 2.55 -11.70
CA VAL A 153 7.39 3.86 -11.60
C VAL A 153 6.71 4.82 -12.56
N VAL A 154 6.07 5.85 -12.00
CA VAL A 154 5.38 6.86 -12.79
C VAL A 154 6.28 8.08 -12.94
N VAL A 155 6.61 8.42 -14.18
CA VAL A 155 7.43 9.58 -14.54
C VAL A 155 6.65 10.49 -15.49
N SER A 156 6.62 11.79 -15.22
CA SER A 156 6.08 12.76 -16.17
C SER A 156 7.05 12.93 -17.35
N ALA A 157 6.57 12.83 -18.58
CA ALA A 157 7.37 13.00 -19.78
C ALA A 157 7.93 14.43 -19.90
N ALA A 158 7.20 15.42 -19.36
CA ALA A 158 7.61 16.82 -19.39
C ALA A 158 8.71 17.16 -18.36
N ASP A 159 8.75 16.44 -17.23
CA ASP A 159 9.64 16.75 -16.10
C ASP A 159 10.84 15.79 -16.01
N GLY A 160 10.72 14.59 -16.59
CA GLY A 160 11.71 13.53 -16.46
C GLY A 160 11.81 12.95 -15.05
N PRO A 161 12.84 12.13 -14.73
CA PRO A 161 13.02 11.53 -13.42
C PRO A 161 13.52 12.55 -12.39
N MET A 162 12.63 12.96 -11.51
CA MET A 162 12.84 13.94 -10.44
C MET A 162 13.51 13.31 -9.20
N PRO A 163 14.01 14.09 -8.22
CA PRO A 163 14.72 13.57 -7.06
C PRO A 163 13.98 12.47 -6.27
N GLN A 164 12.66 12.62 -6.07
CA GLN A 164 11.86 11.61 -5.38
C GLN A 164 11.68 10.34 -6.22
N THR A 165 11.68 10.42 -7.56
CA THR A 165 11.70 9.23 -8.42
C THR A 165 12.95 8.40 -8.15
N ARG A 166 14.11 9.06 -8.05
CA ARG A 166 15.40 8.42 -7.72
C ARG A 166 15.37 7.76 -6.34
N GLU A 167 14.88 8.50 -5.32
CA GLU A 167 14.74 7.97 -3.96
C GLU A 167 13.78 6.78 -3.91
N HIS A 168 12.65 6.82 -4.61
CA HIS A 168 11.66 5.74 -4.62
C HIS A 168 12.18 4.47 -5.30
N ILE A 169 12.93 4.58 -6.40
CA ILE A 169 13.57 3.43 -7.06
C ILE A 169 14.63 2.81 -6.12
N LEU A 170 15.45 3.63 -5.48
CA LEU A 170 16.43 3.17 -4.50
C LEU A 170 15.74 2.42 -3.34
N LEU A 171 14.70 3.01 -2.75
CA LEU A 171 13.95 2.41 -1.66
C LEU A 171 13.24 1.12 -2.07
N ALA A 172 12.62 1.07 -3.26
CA ALA A 172 12.03 -0.14 -3.80
C ALA A 172 13.06 -1.28 -3.89
N ARG A 173 14.28 -0.97 -4.34
CA ARG A 173 15.39 -1.94 -4.36
C ARG A 173 15.77 -2.43 -2.97
N GLN A 174 15.83 -1.52 -2.00
CA GLN A 174 16.23 -1.83 -0.61
C GLN A 174 15.18 -2.69 0.10
N VAL A 175 13.90 -2.40 -0.05
CA VAL A 175 12.83 -3.21 0.56
C VAL A 175 12.59 -4.52 -0.19
N GLY A 176 13.24 -4.71 -1.36
CA GLY A 176 13.25 -5.98 -2.08
C GLY A 176 12.16 -6.15 -3.11
N VAL A 177 11.61 -5.06 -3.66
CA VAL A 177 10.70 -5.14 -4.82
C VAL A 177 11.41 -5.85 -5.98
N PRO A 178 10.90 -6.99 -6.46
CA PRO A 178 11.63 -7.82 -7.41
C PRO A 178 11.58 -7.30 -8.85
N ALA A 179 10.53 -6.60 -9.24
CA ALA A 179 10.31 -6.13 -10.60
C ALA A 179 9.78 -4.68 -10.64
N ILE A 180 10.19 -3.94 -11.67
CA ILE A 180 9.69 -2.60 -11.96
C ILE A 180 9.16 -2.57 -13.38
N VAL A 181 8.02 -1.89 -13.59
CA VAL A 181 7.50 -1.46 -14.88
C VAL A 181 7.41 0.06 -14.87
N VAL A 182 7.70 0.73 -15.96
CA VAL A 182 7.66 2.20 -16.02
C VAL A 182 6.45 2.67 -16.83
N PHE A 183 5.76 3.67 -16.31
CA PHE A 183 4.75 4.41 -17.06
C PHE A 183 5.22 5.85 -17.26
N LEU A 184 5.60 6.18 -18.51
CA LEU A 184 5.95 7.54 -18.92
C LEU A 184 4.66 8.30 -19.23
N ASN A 185 4.19 9.03 -18.19
CA ASN A 185 2.90 9.70 -18.17
C ASN A 185 2.97 11.11 -18.78
N LYS A 186 1.80 11.65 -19.13
CA LYS A 186 1.63 13.02 -19.66
C LYS A 186 2.38 13.24 -20.99
N VAL A 187 2.47 12.23 -21.83
CA VAL A 187 3.10 12.38 -23.16
C VAL A 187 2.35 13.35 -24.07
N ASP A 188 1.08 13.62 -23.77
CA ASP A 188 0.26 14.63 -24.42
C ASP A 188 0.73 16.08 -24.20
N LEU A 189 1.64 16.32 -23.25
CA LEU A 189 2.26 17.63 -22.99
C LEU A 189 3.60 17.81 -23.72
N VAL A 190 4.06 16.83 -24.47
CA VAL A 190 5.37 16.84 -25.14
C VAL A 190 5.17 16.53 -26.63
N ASP A 191 5.40 17.53 -27.47
CA ASP A 191 5.26 17.39 -28.92
C ASP A 191 6.51 16.80 -29.59
N ASP A 192 7.66 16.83 -28.88
CA ASP A 192 8.96 16.36 -29.40
C ASP A 192 9.21 14.90 -29.02
N SER A 193 9.26 14.04 -30.04
CA SER A 193 9.54 12.61 -29.83
C SER A 193 10.98 12.35 -29.38
N GLU A 194 11.95 13.18 -29.77
CA GLU A 194 13.35 13.01 -29.36
C GLU A 194 13.51 13.27 -27.86
N LEU A 195 12.73 14.21 -27.30
CA LEU A 195 12.70 14.45 -25.86
C LEU A 195 12.12 13.25 -25.10
N LEU A 196 11.10 12.58 -25.64
CA LEU A 196 10.57 11.37 -25.04
C LEU A 196 11.61 10.23 -25.01
N ASP A 197 12.40 10.09 -26.08
CA ASP A 197 13.47 9.10 -26.16
C ASP A 197 14.60 9.41 -25.16
N LEU A 198 14.96 10.68 -24.99
CA LEU A 198 15.95 11.10 -23.99
C LEU A 198 15.50 10.81 -22.56
N VAL A 199 14.26 11.13 -22.23
CA VAL A 199 13.71 10.84 -20.90
C VAL A 199 13.66 9.33 -20.64
N GLU A 200 13.29 8.53 -21.63
CA GLU A 200 13.31 7.07 -21.52
C GLU A 200 14.72 6.55 -21.26
N MET A 201 15.72 7.06 -21.98
CA MET A 201 17.14 6.69 -21.79
C MET A 201 17.62 7.05 -20.39
N GLU A 202 17.31 8.22 -19.87
CA GLU A 202 17.65 8.62 -18.49
C GLU A 202 17.01 7.69 -17.45
N ILE A 203 15.76 7.26 -17.67
CA ILE A 203 15.08 6.30 -16.78
C ILE A 203 15.81 4.96 -16.81
N ARG A 204 16.20 4.43 -17.98
CA ARG A 204 16.93 3.17 -18.13
C ARG A 204 18.29 3.18 -17.43
N GLU A 205 19.03 4.27 -17.59
CA GLU A 205 20.30 4.49 -16.88
C GLU A 205 20.10 4.53 -15.36
N LEU A 206 19.07 5.24 -14.90
CA LEU A 206 18.73 5.31 -13.48
C LEU A 206 18.37 3.95 -12.88
N LEU A 207 17.57 3.15 -13.59
CA LEU A 207 17.21 1.79 -13.18
C LEU A 207 18.44 0.89 -13.09
N SER A 208 19.32 0.95 -14.10
CA SER A 208 20.57 0.20 -14.14
C SER A 208 21.50 0.57 -13.00
N LYS A 209 21.60 1.86 -12.66
CA LYS A 209 22.38 2.37 -11.53
C LYS A 209 21.92 1.74 -10.19
N TYR A 210 20.63 1.47 -10.02
CA TYR A 210 20.07 0.85 -8.82
C TYR A 210 19.88 -0.67 -8.95
N ASN A 211 20.62 -1.30 -9.88
CA ASN A 211 20.64 -2.76 -10.08
C ASN A 211 19.27 -3.36 -10.48
N PHE A 212 18.44 -2.62 -11.19
CA PHE A 212 17.36 -3.17 -11.97
C PHE A 212 17.81 -3.37 -13.43
N PRO A 213 17.26 -4.33 -14.20
CA PRO A 213 17.67 -4.56 -15.59
C PRO A 213 17.10 -3.47 -16.52
N GLY A 214 17.67 -2.26 -16.48
CA GLY A 214 17.15 -1.05 -17.12
C GLY A 214 16.82 -1.22 -18.60
N ASP A 215 17.61 -2.01 -19.35
CA ASP A 215 17.40 -2.26 -20.76
C ASP A 215 16.18 -3.18 -21.03
N GLU A 216 15.85 -4.07 -20.08
CA GLU A 216 14.77 -5.07 -20.21
C GLU A 216 13.46 -4.58 -19.61
N VAL A 217 13.49 -3.54 -18.75
CA VAL A 217 12.30 -3.02 -18.08
C VAL A 217 11.30 -2.47 -19.12
N PRO A 218 10.04 -2.92 -19.10
CA PRO A 218 9.00 -2.34 -19.95
C PRO A 218 8.75 -0.88 -19.60
N ILE A 219 8.81 0.00 -20.60
CA ILE A 219 8.45 1.42 -20.48
C ILE A 219 7.25 1.68 -21.40
N ILE A 220 6.12 2.02 -20.81
CA ILE A 220 4.88 2.31 -21.51
C ILE A 220 4.70 3.83 -21.56
N ARG A 221 4.57 4.40 -22.76
CA ARG A 221 4.30 5.81 -22.98
C ARG A 221 2.80 6.06 -23.08
N GLY A 222 2.29 7.07 -22.38
CA GLY A 222 0.86 7.36 -22.44
C GLY A 222 0.44 8.58 -21.61
N SER A 223 -0.86 8.83 -21.61
CA SER A 223 -1.50 9.80 -20.72
C SER A 223 -2.63 9.11 -19.96
N ALA A 224 -2.52 9.10 -18.64
CA ALA A 224 -3.50 8.44 -17.77
C ALA A 224 -4.83 9.22 -17.68
N LEU A 225 -4.78 10.56 -17.77
CA LEU A 225 -5.93 11.41 -17.54
C LEU A 225 -7.08 11.22 -18.56
N PRO A 226 -6.83 11.12 -19.87
CA PRO A 226 -7.89 10.81 -20.83
C PRO A 226 -8.57 9.47 -20.57
N ALA A 227 -7.81 8.45 -20.18
CA ALA A 227 -8.35 7.12 -19.90
C ALA A 227 -9.34 7.10 -18.72
N THR A 228 -9.23 8.02 -17.75
CA THR A 228 -10.20 8.14 -16.64
C THR A 228 -11.58 8.61 -17.08
N LYS A 229 -11.69 9.15 -18.30
CA LYS A 229 -12.94 9.73 -18.86
C LYS A 229 -13.51 8.88 -19.99
N ALA A 230 -12.86 7.79 -20.37
CA ALA A 230 -13.30 6.90 -21.42
C ALA A 230 -14.65 6.25 -21.04
N GLU A 231 -15.56 6.15 -22.00
CA GLU A 231 -16.87 5.50 -21.79
C GLU A 231 -16.90 4.05 -22.22
N LYS A 232 -15.90 3.63 -23.01
CA LYS A 232 -15.78 2.27 -23.56
C LYS A 232 -14.35 1.75 -23.46
N ALA A 233 -14.23 0.44 -23.34
CA ALA A 233 -12.92 -0.24 -23.22
C ALA A 233 -12.05 -0.15 -24.49
N ASP A 234 -12.66 0.04 -25.65
CA ASP A 234 -12.01 0.18 -26.97
C ASP A 234 -11.64 1.62 -27.33
N ASP A 235 -11.86 2.58 -26.42
CA ASP A 235 -11.41 3.96 -26.62
C ASP A 235 -9.88 4.01 -26.77
N PRO A 236 -9.35 4.72 -27.80
CA PRO A 236 -7.92 4.87 -27.99
C PRO A 236 -7.16 5.36 -26.75
N ALA A 237 -7.78 6.18 -25.89
CA ALA A 237 -7.22 6.65 -24.65
C ALA A 237 -6.94 5.51 -23.64
N CYS A 238 -7.66 4.38 -23.75
CA CYS A 238 -7.47 3.22 -22.89
C CYS A 238 -6.28 2.33 -23.30
N LYS A 239 -5.73 2.54 -24.52
CA LYS A 239 -4.68 1.66 -25.07
C LYS A 239 -3.44 1.62 -24.18
N CYS A 240 -2.90 2.77 -23.76
CA CYS A 240 -1.70 2.83 -22.94
C CYS A 240 -1.91 2.15 -21.56
N ILE A 241 -3.12 2.21 -21.02
CA ILE A 241 -3.46 1.52 -19.75
C ILE A 241 -3.55 0.01 -19.98
N THR A 242 -4.11 -0.42 -21.10
CA THR A 242 -4.14 -1.84 -21.48
C THR A 242 -2.71 -2.37 -21.66
N ASP A 243 -1.88 -1.67 -22.44
CA ASP A 243 -0.47 -2.03 -22.66
C ASP A 243 0.31 -2.13 -21.33
N LEU A 244 0.03 -1.22 -20.37
CA LEU A 244 0.64 -1.27 -19.03
C LEU A 244 0.20 -2.52 -18.25
N VAL A 245 -1.08 -2.83 -18.25
CA VAL A 245 -1.60 -4.01 -17.53
C VAL A 245 -1.09 -5.31 -18.16
N ASP A 246 -1.00 -5.38 -19.50
CA ASP A 246 -0.41 -6.52 -20.21
C ASP A 246 1.10 -6.68 -19.91
N ALA A 247 1.81 -5.55 -19.75
CA ALA A 247 3.21 -5.57 -19.30
C ALA A 247 3.34 -6.08 -17.86
N LEU A 248 2.42 -5.70 -16.96
CA LEU A 248 2.39 -6.26 -15.60
C LEU A 248 2.13 -7.77 -15.62
N ASP A 249 1.17 -8.24 -16.41
CA ASP A 249 0.84 -9.67 -16.52
C ASP A 249 2.02 -10.50 -17.06
N SER A 250 2.80 -9.95 -17.99
CA SER A 250 3.90 -10.65 -18.65
C SER A 250 5.24 -10.55 -17.93
N TYR A 251 5.57 -9.36 -17.39
CA TYR A 251 6.90 -9.07 -16.85
C TYR A 251 7.02 -9.32 -15.35
N VAL A 252 5.99 -9.00 -14.57
CA VAL A 252 6.00 -9.27 -13.13
C VAL A 252 5.76 -10.76 -12.90
N LYS A 253 6.76 -11.46 -12.36
CA LYS A 253 6.64 -12.89 -12.08
C LYS A 253 5.65 -13.13 -10.95
N GLU A 254 4.94 -14.26 -11.04
CA GLU A 254 4.12 -14.72 -9.92
C GLU A 254 5.03 -15.03 -8.73
N PRO A 255 4.76 -14.42 -7.56
CA PRO A 255 5.63 -14.60 -6.41
C PRO A 255 5.42 -15.96 -5.73
N GLU A 256 6.52 -16.59 -5.34
CA GLU A 256 6.46 -17.76 -4.47
C GLU A 256 5.94 -17.35 -3.09
N ARG A 257 4.88 -17.99 -2.63
CA ARG A 257 4.23 -17.70 -1.33
C ARG A 257 4.67 -18.71 -0.28
N ALA A 258 5.26 -18.23 0.82
CA ALA A 258 5.73 -19.05 1.93
C ALA A 258 4.55 -19.47 2.83
N ILE A 259 3.56 -20.22 2.30
CA ILE A 259 2.35 -20.63 3.01
C ILE A 259 2.61 -21.69 4.08
N ASP A 260 3.66 -22.49 3.94
CA ASP A 260 4.03 -23.58 4.86
C ASP A 260 4.75 -23.09 6.13
N LYS A 261 5.14 -21.81 6.18
CA LYS A 261 5.79 -21.21 7.34
C LYS A 261 4.75 -20.75 8.37
N PRO A 262 5.15 -20.58 9.65
CA PRO A 262 4.28 -20.00 10.66
C PRO A 262 3.78 -18.61 10.23
N PHE A 263 2.50 -18.32 10.51
CA PHE A 263 1.86 -17.04 10.16
C PHE A 263 2.62 -15.85 10.75
N LEU A 264 2.80 -14.82 9.91
CA LEU A 264 3.31 -13.52 10.31
C LEU A 264 2.75 -12.44 9.38
N MET A 265 2.26 -11.34 9.97
CA MET A 265 1.73 -10.17 9.28
C MET A 265 2.20 -8.89 10.00
N PRO A 266 3.02 -8.03 9.38
CA PRO A 266 3.30 -6.69 9.90
C PRO A 266 2.03 -5.83 9.93
N ILE A 267 1.81 -5.10 11.03
CA ILE A 267 0.65 -4.23 11.20
C ILE A 267 0.94 -2.87 10.57
N GLU A 268 0.06 -2.46 9.67
CA GLU A 268 0.14 -1.20 8.92
C GLU A 268 -0.77 -0.15 9.50
N ASP A 269 -2.03 -0.52 9.73
CA ASP A 269 -3.04 0.37 10.30
C ASP A 269 -3.89 -0.35 11.34
N VAL A 270 -4.44 0.43 12.26
CA VAL A 270 -5.29 -0.06 13.35
C VAL A 270 -6.59 0.74 13.36
N PHE A 271 -7.71 0.06 13.19
CA PHE A 271 -9.04 0.65 13.19
C PHE A 271 -9.88 0.11 14.34
N SER A 272 -10.77 0.94 14.86
CA SER A 272 -11.84 0.51 15.76
C SER A 272 -13.15 0.50 14.98
N ILE A 273 -13.85 -0.63 14.98
CA ILE A 273 -15.17 -0.76 14.37
C ILE A 273 -16.19 -0.86 15.50
N GLU A 274 -17.10 0.11 15.58
CA GLU A 274 -18.13 0.14 16.61
C GLU A 274 -18.96 -1.16 16.62
N GLY A 275 -19.08 -1.76 17.80
CA GLY A 275 -19.79 -3.04 17.98
C GLY A 275 -19.09 -4.29 17.45
N ARG A 276 -17.89 -4.18 16.83
CA ARG A 276 -17.14 -5.32 16.30
C ARG A 276 -15.76 -5.51 16.97
N GLY A 277 -15.09 -4.42 17.35
CA GLY A 277 -13.78 -4.44 18.01
C GLY A 277 -12.66 -3.82 17.18
N THR A 278 -11.41 -4.18 17.49
CA THR A 278 -10.22 -3.68 16.84
C THR A 278 -9.89 -4.52 15.60
N VAL A 279 -9.64 -3.85 14.49
CA VAL A 279 -9.17 -4.45 13.24
C VAL A 279 -7.77 -3.95 12.98
N VAL A 280 -6.85 -4.87 12.71
CA VAL A 280 -5.49 -4.57 12.23
C VAL A 280 -5.38 -4.97 10.77
N THR A 281 -4.75 -4.13 9.97
CA THR A 281 -4.52 -4.40 8.55
C THR A 281 -3.05 -4.59 8.26
N GLY A 282 -2.76 -5.37 7.24
CA GLY A 282 -1.41 -5.60 6.75
C GLY A 282 -1.36 -6.65 5.65
N ARG A 283 -0.21 -6.77 5.01
CA ARG A 283 0.08 -7.89 4.12
C ARG A 283 0.59 -9.07 4.92
N VAL A 284 0.07 -10.25 4.66
CA VAL A 284 0.60 -11.50 5.24
C VAL A 284 1.96 -11.79 4.59
N ASP A 285 3.04 -11.71 5.37
CA ASP A 285 4.40 -12.01 4.90
C ASP A 285 4.56 -13.50 4.61
N ARG A 286 4.06 -14.35 5.52
CA ARG A 286 4.17 -15.80 5.44
C ARG A 286 3.07 -16.50 6.21
N GLY A 287 2.87 -17.78 5.88
CA GLY A 287 1.91 -18.65 6.55
C GLY A 287 0.47 -18.39 6.15
N VAL A 288 -0.41 -18.95 6.97
CA VAL A 288 -1.88 -18.88 6.84
C VAL A 288 -2.46 -18.52 8.18
N VAL A 289 -3.48 -17.66 8.19
CA VAL A 289 -4.28 -17.31 9.37
C VAL A 289 -5.74 -17.63 9.10
N LYS A 290 -6.43 -18.21 10.09
CA LYS A 290 -7.85 -18.56 10.02
C LYS A 290 -8.63 -17.90 11.13
N VAL A 291 -9.93 -17.77 10.92
CA VAL A 291 -10.84 -17.38 11.99
C VAL A 291 -10.79 -18.43 13.10
N GLY A 292 -10.57 -17.97 14.34
CA GLY A 292 -10.39 -18.81 15.52
C GLY A 292 -8.94 -19.02 15.95
N ASP A 293 -7.96 -18.67 15.10
CA ASP A 293 -6.55 -18.82 15.45
C ASP A 293 -6.14 -17.91 16.61
N GLU A 294 -5.31 -18.44 17.52
CA GLU A 294 -4.63 -17.66 18.54
C GLU A 294 -3.35 -17.07 17.96
N VAL A 295 -3.17 -15.77 18.20
CA VAL A 295 -2.04 -14.99 17.69
C VAL A 295 -1.43 -14.14 18.79
N GLU A 296 -0.19 -13.72 18.59
CA GLU A 296 0.51 -12.74 19.42
C GLU A 296 0.74 -11.44 18.65
N ILE A 297 0.61 -10.31 19.37
CA ILE A 297 0.93 -8.97 18.93
C ILE A 297 2.29 -8.64 19.54
N ILE A 298 3.32 -8.45 18.69
CA ILE A 298 4.71 -8.47 19.11
C ILE A 298 5.44 -7.20 18.62
N GLY A 299 6.30 -6.66 19.48
CA GLY A 299 7.14 -5.48 19.21
C GLY A 299 6.58 -4.20 19.78
N LEU A 300 7.45 -3.19 19.96
CA LEU A 300 7.20 -1.84 20.50
C LEU A 300 6.64 -1.83 21.93
N LYS A 301 5.74 -2.71 22.26
CA LYS A 301 5.09 -2.88 23.57
C LYS A 301 5.27 -4.33 24.06
N ASP A 302 4.81 -4.59 25.27
CA ASP A 302 4.75 -5.95 25.80
C ASP A 302 3.89 -6.86 24.90
N THR A 303 4.36 -8.08 24.69
CA THR A 303 3.67 -9.07 23.85
C THR A 303 2.30 -9.39 24.41
N GLN A 304 1.28 -9.30 23.59
CA GLN A 304 -0.10 -9.58 23.95
C GLN A 304 -0.65 -10.74 23.11
N LYS A 305 -1.54 -11.54 23.72
CA LYS A 305 -2.27 -12.60 23.02
C LYS A 305 -3.64 -12.12 22.61
N SER A 306 -4.08 -12.56 21.44
CA SER A 306 -5.41 -12.29 20.92
C SER A 306 -5.92 -13.49 20.09
N THR A 307 -7.21 -13.45 19.74
CA THR A 307 -7.82 -14.45 18.86
C THR A 307 -8.41 -13.75 17.65
N ILE A 308 -8.21 -14.30 16.47
CA ILE A 308 -8.79 -13.82 15.23
C ILE A 308 -10.29 -14.17 15.19
N THR A 309 -11.15 -13.19 15.10
CA THR A 309 -12.61 -13.39 15.01
C THR A 309 -13.19 -13.12 13.62
N GLY A 310 -12.37 -12.61 12.70
CA GLY A 310 -12.73 -12.40 11.31
C GLY A 310 -11.51 -12.02 10.47
N VAL A 311 -11.51 -12.44 9.23
CA VAL A 311 -10.52 -12.06 8.22
C VAL A 311 -11.27 -11.45 7.04
N GLU A 312 -10.84 -10.28 6.58
CA GLU A 312 -11.48 -9.57 5.48
C GLU A 312 -10.41 -9.08 4.48
N MET A 313 -10.73 -9.12 3.19
CA MET A 313 -9.93 -8.53 2.13
C MET A 313 -10.85 -7.75 1.18
N PHE A 314 -10.54 -6.48 0.91
CA PHE A 314 -11.38 -5.58 0.08
C PHE A 314 -12.87 -5.60 0.46
N ARG A 315 -13.17 -5.58 1.78
CA ARG A 315 -14.53 -5.65 2.38
C ARG A 315 -15.29 -6.97 2.15
N LYS A 316 -14.64 -7.99 1.57
CA LYS A 316 -15.16 -9.35 1.44
C LYS A 316 -14.65 -10.21 2.58
N LEU A 317 -15.47 -11.14 3.06
CA LEU A 317 -15.06 -12.09 4.11
C LEU A 317 -14.17 -13.18 3.52
N LEU A 318 -13.15 -13.59 4.28
CA LEU A 318 -12.34 -14.77 3.98
C LEU A 318 -12.45 -15.77 5.12
N ASP A 319 -12.45 -17.06 4.78
CA ASP A 319 -12.28 -18.14 5.76
C ASP A 319 -10.85 -18.18 6.29
N GLN A 320 -9.88 -17.81 5.44
CA GLN A 320 -8.46 -17.71 5.78
C GLN A 320 -7.72 -16.68 4.94
N GLY A 321 -6.74 -16.00 5.56
CA GLY A 321 -5.72 -15.18 4.90
C GLY A 321 -4.43 -15.98 4.74
N GLN A 322 -3.72 -15.82 3.61
CA GLN A 322 -2.46 -16.51 3.35
C GLN A 322 -1.37 -15.56 2.88
N ALA A 323 -0.13 -16.03 2.89
CA ALA A 323 1.02 -15.27 2.42
C ALA A 323 0.74 -14.53 1.11
N GLY A 324 0.99 -13.24 1.09
CA GLY A 324 0.72 -12.33 -0.03
C GLY A 324 -0.61 -11.60 0.00
N ASP A 325 -1.58 -12.01 0.82
CA ASP A 325 -2.86 -11.30 0.93
C ASP A 325 -2.73 -10.02 1.75
N ASN A 326 -3.41 -8.96 1.33
CA ASN A 326 -3.62 -7.76 2.13
C ASN A 326 -4.93 -7.91 2.89
N VAL A 327 -4.87 -8.19 4.19
CA VAL A 327 -6.03 -8.53 5.00
C VAL A 327 -6.23 -7.60 6.18
N GLY A 328 -7.49 -7.47 6.59
CA GLY A 328 -7.88 -6.95 7.88
C GLY A 328 -8.25 -8.10 8.82
N CYS A 329 -7.56 -8.20 9.94
CA CYS A 329 -7.82 -9.20 10.99
C CYS A 329 -8.57 -8.54 12.14
N LEU A 330 -9.74 -9.06 12.47
CA LEU A 330 -10.53 -8.64 13.61
C LEU A 330 -10.06 -9.37 14.87
N LEU A 331 -9.66 -8.62 15.90
CA LEU A 331 -9.06 -9.12 17.13
C LEU A 331 -10.08 -9.15 18.26
N ARG A 332 -10.08 -10.24 19.06
CA ARG A 332 -10.93 -10.37 20.23
C ARG A 332 -10.29 -9.75 21.46
N GLY A 333 -11.05 -8.90 22.18
CA GLY A 333 -10.63 -8.39 23.50
C GLY A 333 -9.46 -7.40 23.47
N THR A 334 -9.00 -7.01 22.29
CA THR A 334 -7.91 -6.07 22.09
C THR A 334 -8.49 -4.68 21.85
N LYS A 335 -8.03 -3.66 22.58
CA LYS A 335 -8.42 -2.27 22.37
C LYS A 335 -7.50 -1.64 21.31
N LYS A 336 -7.98 -0.57 20.67
CA LYS A 336 -7.19 0.15 19.67
C LYS A 336 -5.88 0.71 20.24
N GLU A 337 -5.89 1.15 21.51
CA GLU A 337 -4.74 1.73 22.21
C GLU A 337 -3.66 0.71 22.57
N ASP A 338 -4.03 -0.59 22.58
CA ASP A 338 -3.11 -1.68 22.91
C ASP A 338 -2.23 -2.06 21.71
N VAL A 339 -2.67 -1.73 20.51
CA VAL A 339 -2.00 -2.08 19.25
C VAL A 339 -1.60 -0.82 18.48
N GLU A 340 -0.44 -0.88 17.84
CA GLU A 340 0.02 0.22 17.00
C GLU A 340 0.72 -0.28 15.74
N ARG A 341 0.77 0.59 14.73
CA ARG A 341 1.53 0.35 13.51
C ARG A 341 3.00 0.05 13.84
N GLY A 342 3.55 -0.96 13.20
CA GLY A 342 4.94 -1.37 13.39
C GLY A 342 5.11 -2.61 14.24
N GLN A 343 4.09 -3.01 15.00
CA GLN A 343 4.02 -4.33 15.60
C GLN A 343 3.76 -5.40 14.54
N VAL A 344 3.95 -6.65 14.89
CA VAL A 344 3.59 -7.78 14.04
C VAL A 344 2.53 -8.65 14.71
N LEU A 345 1.62 -9.18 13.89
CA LEU A 345 0.69 -10.22 14.29
C LEU A 345 1.30 -11.55 13.84
N ALA A 346 1.54 -12.47 14.75
CA ALA A 346 2.21 -13.73 14.44
C ALA A 346 1.59 -14.90 15.17
N LYS A 347 1.85 -16.12 14.67
CA LYS A 347 1.55 -17.35 15.40
C LYS A 347 2.34 -17.36 16.69
N ALA A 348 1.68 -17.72 17.80
CA ALA A 348 2.28 -17.70 19.12
C ALA A 348 3.62 -18.44 19.18
N GLY A 349 4.63 -17.81 19.81
CA GLY A 349 5.97 -18.38 20.03
C GLY A 349 6.85 -18.52 18.79
N THR A 350 6.51 -17.90 17.65
CA THR A 350 7.28 -18.05 16.39
C THR A 350 8.25 -16.91 16.09
N ILE A 351 8.09 -15.78 16.74
CA ILE A 351 9.00 -14.62 16.65
C ILE A 351 9.06 -13.92 18.01
N THR A 352 10.18 -13.28 18.30
CA THR A 352 10.42 -12.54 19.54
C THR A 352 10.83 -11.11 19.24
N PRO A 353 10.53 -10.14 20.13
CA PRO A 353 11.01 -8.77 19.98
C PRO A 353 12.46 -8.67 20.45
N HIS A 354 13.25 -7.85 19.75
CA HIS A 354 14.67 -7.68 19.99
C HIS A 354 15.06 -6.21 19.99
N THR A 355 16.10 -5.86 20.74
CA THR A 355 16.62 -4.50 20.85
C THR A 355 18.05 -4.34 20.34
N GLU A 356 18.80 -5.44 20.15
CA GLU A 356 20.20 -5.35 19.74
C GLU A 356 20.52 -6.40 18.66
N PHE A 357 21.15 -5.95 17.57
CA PHE A 357 21.54 -6.81 16.46
C PHE A 357 22.81 -6.31 15.77
N THR A 358 23.53 -7.21 15.12
CA THR A 358 24.60 -6.88 14.16
C THR A 358 24.05 -6.90 12.74
N CYS A 359 24.56 -6.05 11.88
CA CYS A 359 24.10 -5.91 10.51
C CYS A 359 25.23 -5.53 9.55
N GLU A 360 25.08 -5.90 8.30
CA GLU A 360 25.85 -5.37 7.20
C GLU A 360 25.11 -4.18 6.61
N VAL A 361 25.80 -3.05 6.45
CA VAL A 361 25.22 -1.77 6.03
C VAL A 361 26.05 -1.17 4.90
N TYR A 362 25.36 -0.71 3.87
CA TYR A 362 25.89 0.22 2.90
C TYR A 362 25.46 1.64 3.24
N VAL A 363 26.40 2.55 3.40
CA VAL A 363 26.14 3.97 3.69
C VAL A 363 26.09 4.73 2.37
N LEU A 364 24.93 5.29 2.03
CA LEU A 364 24.71 6.00 0.77
C LEU A 364 25.61 7.24 0.66
N GLY A 365 26.25 7.39 -0.48
CA GLY A 365 27.07 8.53 -0.82
C GLY A 365 26.25 9.78 -1.17
N LYS A 366 26.94 10.93 -1.28
CA LYS A 366 26.35 12.22 -1.65
C LYS A 366 25.62 12.17 -3.00
N GLU A 367 26.24 11.52 -3.98
CA GLU A 367 25.72 11.40 -5.35
C GLU A 367 24.46 10.53 -5.42
N GLU A 368 24.23 9.71 -4.40
CA GLU A 368 23.05 8.87 -4.24
C GLU A 368 21.95 9.53 -3.40
N GLY A 369 22.12 10.82 -3.03
CA GLY A 369 21.19 11.55 -2.17
C GLY A 369 21.37 11.28 -0.67
N GLY A 370 22.43 10.51 -0.31
CA GLY A 370 22.75 10.13 1.06
C GLY A 370 23.44 11.21 1.88
N ARG A 371 24.30 10.79 2.80
CA ARG A 371 25.02 11.68 3.74
C ARG A 371 26.21 12.39 3.08
N HIS A 372 26.59 13.54 3.70
CA HIS A 372 27.86 14.20 3.45
C HIS A 372 28.89 13.97 4.58
N LYS A 373 28.42 13.49 5.74
CA LYS A 373 29.24 13.29 6.93
C LYS A 373 29.32 11.82 7.29
N PRO A 374 30.44 11.34 7.87
CA PRO A 374 30.53 9.95 8.30
C PRO A 374 29.59 9.63 9.47
N PHE A 375 29.32 8.35 9.68
CA PHE A 375 28.77 7.86 10.94
C PHE A 375 29.90 7.69 11.96
N PHE A 376 29.61 8.12 13.18
CA PHE A 376 30.46 7.92 14.34
C PHE A 376 29.78 6.96 15.31
N LYS A 377 30.58 6.39 16.22
CA LYS A 377 30.04 5.68 17.38
C LYS A 377 29.06 6.56 18.13
N GLY A 378 27.86 6.03 18.44
CA GLY A 378 26.79 6.76 19.10
C GLY A 378 25.94 7.65 18.18
N SER A 379 26.13 7.58 16.86
CA SER A 379 25.17 8.18 15.92
C SER A 379 23.78 7.56 16.10
N ARG A 380 22.71 8.39 16.02
CA ARG A 380 21.32 8.02 16.33
C ARG A 380 20.37 8.22 15.16
N PRO A 381 20.51 7.50 14.05
CA PRO A 381 19.54 7.56 12.97
C PRO A 381 18.27 6.77 13.29
N GLN A 382 17.27 6.87 12.38
CA GLN A 382 16.07 6.05 12.40
C GLN A 382 16.26 4.80 11.53
N PHE A 383 15.89 3.65 12.07
CA PHE A 383 15.89 2.36 11.40
C PHE A 383 14.47 2.02 10.98
N TYR A 384 14.25 1.89 9.68
CA TYR A 384 12.97 1.51 9.08
C TYR A 384 12.96 0.00 8.87
N ILE A 385 12.19 -0.67 9.70
CA ILE A 385 12.13 -2.13 9.78
C ILE A 385 10.67 -2.55 9.59
N ARG A 386 10.33 -3.29 8.52
CA ARG A 386 8.94 -3.63 8.16
C ARG A 386 8.07 -2.35 8.08
N THR A 387 7.07 -2.26 8.94
CA THR A 387 6.10 -1.14 8.99
C THR A 387 6.42 -0.08 10.05
N THR A 388 7.54 -0.24 10.80
CA THR A 388 7.95 0.68 11.86
C THR A 388 9.21 1.46 11.53
N ASP A 389 9.41 2.55 12.25
CA ASP A 389 10.67 3.28 12.34
C ASP A 389 11.04 3.44 13.82
N VAL A 390 12.24 3.03 14.17
CA VAL A 390 12.76 3.11 15.53
C VAL A 390 14.16 3.74 15.52
N THR A 391 14.41 4.65 16.44
CA THR A 391 15.73 5.22 16.66
C THR A 391 16.66 4.16 17.25
N GLY A 392 17.89 4.07 16.75
CA GLY A 392 18.89 3.18 17.27
C GLY A 392 20.25 3.83 17.39
N ASP A 393 21.00 3.46 18.41
CA ASP A 393 22.41 3.85 18.61
C ASP A 393 23.28 2.92 17.75
N ILE A 394 24.19 3.51 16.97
CA ILE A 394 25.19 2.77 16.19
C ILE A 394 26.46 2.58 17.02
N ASP A 395 26.92 1.33 17.11
CA ASP A 395 28.25 0.98 17.57
C ASP A 395 29.10 0.44 16.43
N LEU A 396 30.34 0.89 16.33
CA LEU A 396 31.28 0.56 15.28
C LEU A 396 32.18 -0.61 15.70
N PRO A 397 32.70 -1.41 14.75
CA PRO A 397 33.67 -2.45 15.05
C PRO A 397 34.91 -1.91 15.76
N ALA A 398 35.58 -2.75 16.55
CA ALA A 398 36.79 -2.37 17.24
C ALA A 398 37.84 -1.83 16.25
N GLY A 399 38.41 -0.66 16.56
CA GLY A 399 39.42 0.01 15.72
C GLY A 399 38.88 0.85 14.57
N VAL A 400 37.56 0.90 14.39
CA VAL A 400 36.89 1.80 13.43
C VAL A 400 36.38 3.03 14.15
N GLU A 401 36.88 4.21 13.81
CA GLU A 401 36.46 5.49 14.41
C GLU A 401 35.24 6.09 13.70
N MET A 402 35.13 5.87 12.40
CA MET A 402 34.05 6.40 11.56
C MET A 402 33.81 5.52 10.34
N VAL A 403 32.60 5.66 9.76
CA VAL A 403 32.20 5.02 8.49
C VAL A 403 31.83 6.11 7.50
N MET A 404 32.49 6.12 6.36
CA MET A 404 32.31 7.14 5.33
C MET A 404 31.09 6.85 4.46
N PRO A 405 30.44 7.89 3.88
CA PRO A 405 29.50 7.70 2.79
C PRO A 405 30.15 6.94 1.62
N GLY A 406 29.48 5.91 1.12
CA GLY A 406 29.99 4.98 0.10
C GLY A 406 30.56 3.67 0.66
N ASP A 407 30.76 3.57 1.97
CA ASP A 407 31.33 2.36 2.60
C ASP A 407 30.31 1.25 2.82
N ASN A 408 30.79 0.01 2.68
CA ASN A 408 30.13 -1.18 3.23
C ASN A 408 30.81 -1.56 4.55
N THR A 409 30.02 -1.77 5.58
CA THR A 409 30.55 -2.08 6.92
C THR A 409 29.58 -2.91 7.75
N THR A 410 30.14 -3.57 8.77
CA THR A 410 29.34 -4.23 9.80
C THR A 410 29.12 -3.25 10.96
N LEU A 411 27.88 -3.12 11.41
CA LEU A 411 27.49 -2.29 12.56
C LEU A 411 26.81 -3.14 13.62
N THR A 412 26.92 -2.71 14.87
CA THR A 412 26.04 -3.16 15.95
C THR A 412 25.04 -2.03 16.23
N VAL A 413 23.77 -2.37 16.26
CA VAL A 413 22.66 -1.42 16.44
C VAL A 413 21.92 -1.75 17.72
N LYS A 414 21.67 -0.72 18.53
CA LYS A 414 20.88 -0.78 19.75
C LYS A 414 19.64 0.07 19.58
N LEU A 415 18.49 -0.56 19.41
CA LEU A 415 17.20 0.13 19.26
C LEU A 415 16.70 0.61 20.61
N ILE A 416 16.03 1.76 20.62
CA ILE A 416 15.40 2.34 21.85
C ILE A 416 14.11 1.61 22.25
N GLN A 417 13.51 0.83 21.34
CA GLN A 417 12.32 0.02 21.56
C GLN A 417 12.51 -1.38 20.97
N PRO A 418 11.89 -2.42 21.56
CA PRO A 418 11.97 -3.76 21.02
C PRO A 418 11.17 -3.86 19.70
N VAL A 419 11.73 -4.51 18.69
CA VAL A 419 11.12 -4.75 17.39
C VAL A 419 11.17 -6.23 17.07
N ALA A 420 10.15 -6.75 16.40
CA ALA A 420 10.14 -8.11 15.88
C ALA A 420 11.15 -8.25 14.75
N LEU A 421 12.33 -8.78 15.08
CA LEU A 421 13.49 -8.93 14.18
C LEU A 421 13.74 -10.40 13.85
N GLU A 422 14.29 -10.61 12.67
CA GLU A 422 14.80 -11.91 12.20
C GLU A 422 16.12 -11.70 11.44
N GLU A 423 16.96 -12.71 11.45
CA GLU A 423 18.19 -12.70 10.64
C GLU A 423 17.84 -12.62 9.13
N LYS A 424 18.72 -12.00 8.36
CA LYS A 424 18.56 -11.72 6.92
C LYS A 424 17.44 -10.71 6.58
N MET A 425 16.81 -10.09 7.58
CA MET A 425 15.84 -9.03 7.35
C MET A 425 16.54 -7.77 6.84
N ARG A 426 15.96 -7.14 5.81
CA ARG A 426 16.44 -5.85 5.27
C ARG A 426 15.82 -4.70 6.04
N PHE A 427 16.56 -3.60 6.10
CA PHE A 427 16.09 -2.33 6.68
C PHE A 427 16.73 -1.13 5.98
N ALA A 428 16.09 0.02 6.11
CA ALA A 428 16.65 1.29 5.66
C ALA A 428 17.05 2.16 6.85
N ILE A 429 18.09 2.98 6.68
CA ILE A 429 18.56 3.95 7.67
C ILE A 429 18.21 5.35 7.16
N ARG A 430 17.54 6.15 7.98
CA ARG A 430 17.18 7.52 7.63
C ARG A 430 17.64 8.52 8.67
N GLU A 431 18.00 9.71 8.21
CA GLU A 431 18.39 10.84 9.04
C GLU A 431 17.99 12.15 8.35
N GLY A 432 17.39 13.08 9.12
CA GLY A 432 17.01 14.40 8.59
C GLY A 432 16.07 14.33 7.37
N GLY A 433 15.15 13.34 7.34
CA GLY A 433 14.20 13.17 6.23
C GLY A 433 14.78 12.48 4.98
N ARG A 434 16.04 12.03 5.00
CA ARG A 434 16.72 11.40 3.85
C ARG A 434 17.11 9.95 4.18
N THR A 435 17.09 9.09 3.18
CA THR A 435 17.68 7.76 3.27
C THR A 435 19.20 7.90 3.18
N VAL A 436 19.88 7.41 4.21
CA VAL A 436 21.34 7.55 4.37
C VAL A 436 22.08 6.22 4.35
N GLY A 437 21.35 5.13 4.35
CA GLY A 437 21.93 3.79 4.27
C GLY A 437 20.86 2.72 4.19
N ALA A 438 21.30 1.53 3.89
CA ALA A 438 20.50 0.32 3.90
C ALA A 438 21.34 -0.84 4.42
N GLY A 439 20.68 -1.81 5.04
CA GLY A 439 21.40 -2.95 5.60
C GLY A 439 20.55 -4.20 5.71
N THR A 440 21.23 -5.25 6.12
CA THR A 440 20.63 -6.57 6.39
C THR A 440 21.06 -7.03 7.78
N VAL A 441 20.10 -7.52 8.57
CA VAL A 441 20.38 -8.09 9.89
C VAL A 441 21.20 -9.37 9.71
N SER A 442 22.44 -9.39 10.26
CA SER A 442 23.33 -10.54 10.17
C SER A 442 23.11 -11.48 11.35
N LYS A 443 22.95 -10.93 12.56
CA LYS A 443 22.76 -11.70 13.78
C LYS A 443 22.01 -10.90 14.83
N ILE A 444 21.11 -11.55 15.54
CA ILE A 444 20.42 -10.99 16.70
C ILE A 444 21.31 -11.20 17.95
N VAL A 445 21.45 -10.14 18.75
CA VAL A 445 22.30 -10.14 19.97
C VAL A 445 21.44 -10.21 21.22
N LYS A 446 20.34 -9.36 21.28
CA LYS A 446 19.45 -9.31 22.45
C LYS A 446 18.03 -8.97 22.05
#